data_d29b79606911ed9b800b50a7d7ee5aa5
#
_entry.id   d29b79606911ed9b800b50a7d7ee5aa5
#
_cell.length_a   1.000
_cell.length_b   1.000
_cell.length_c   1.000
_cell.angle_alpha   90.00
_cell.angle_beta   90.00
_cell.angle_gamma   90.00
#
_symmetry.space_group_name_H-M   'P 1'
#
loop_
_entity.id
_entity.type
_entity.pdbx_description
1 polymer ?
#
loop_
_entity_poly.entity_id
_entity_poly.type
_entity_poly.pdbx_seq_one_letter_code
_entity_poly.pdbx_strand_id
1 'polypeptide(L)'
;MVNITIDNQKISVPSGTTIMEAAAKLGTPIPKLCYLKDINEIAACRVCIVEIEGKDRLVTSCNNVVTEGMVIYTNSPKVRIARRQTVQLILSQHDCKCATCVRSGNCTLQQVANDLNLIDLPFKERFEDTPWDKTFPLIRDSRKCIKCMRCIQICDKIQGLNIWDVTSTGSRTTINVNGNKKINEVSCSLCGQCITHCPVGALRERDDTEDVWSAIADKKKVVVAQVAPAVRAAWGEALGLSREEATIGKIMDALKKIGVDYVFDTSFSADLTIMEEGNEFLQRFTKGELKLRPMFTSCCPGWIRFIKSQYPHLVPQLSTAKSPQQMFGAIMKTYFAQSIGVAPEDIYTVSVMPCVAKKGERNMELFYGEYTGHDIDTVLTTRELTRMIRAAHIDPKSLKDRECDPLMKEWSGAGVIFGATGGVMEAALRSAHYLVTGRNPDPDAFKIVRSPSFETGVVEAEVQIGDATIRAAVVSGLGNVRKLLEAIEHGEVHYDFVEVMACPGGCVGGGGQPIHDGEELAHTRGANLYFLDKNAKIRFSHENQDVMKLYSDFLEKPLSHKSHMLLHTDHTKWEMPR
;
A
#
# COMPACT_ATOMS: atom_id res chain seq x y z
N MET A 1 7.77 -4.70 38.01
CA MET A 1 7.26 -3.32 37.91
C MET A 1 8.37 -2.40 38.37
N VAL A 2 8.46 -1.20 37.80
CA VAL A 2 9.45 -0.17 38.11
C VAL A 2 8.66 1.12 38.41
N ASN A 3 8.96 1.75 39.56
CA ASN A 3 8.30 2.98 40.00
C ASN A 3 9.17 4.17 39.63
N ILE A 4 8.59 5.13 38.91
CA ILE A 4 9.28 6.33 38.44
C ILE A 4 8.40 7.57 38.62
N THR A 5 9.01 8.73 38.46
CA THR A 5 8.31 10.01 38.45
C THR A 5 8.60 10.74 37.13
N ILE A 6 7.56 11.14 36.40
CA ILE A 6 7.68 11.93 35.18
C ILE A 6 6.90 13.22 35.36
N ASP A 7 7.55 14.39 35.26
CA ASP A 7 6.96 15.72 35.43
C ASP A 7 6.10 15.81 36.71
N ASN A 8 6.64 15.32 37.82
CA ASN A 8 6.02 15.25 39.15
C ASN A 8 4.86 14.23 39.27
N GLN A 9 4.57 13.43 38.26
CA GLN A 9 3.56 12.37 38.32
C GLN A 9 4.22 11.01 38.52
N LYS A 10 3.77 10.25 39.53
CA LYS A 10 4.27 8.89 39.80
C LYS A 10 3.54 7.86 38.93
N ILE A 11 4.28 6.93 38.37
CA ILE A 11 3.76 5.80 37.60
C ILE A 11 4.58 4.55 37.86
N SER A 12 3.90 3.39 37.86
CA SER A 12 4.53 2.07 37.87
C SER A 12 4.35 1.38 36.51
N VAL A 13 5.45 0.98 35.90
CA VAL A 13 5.48 0.36 34.57
C VAL A 13 6.28 -0.95 34.58
N PRO A 14 6.08 -1.87 33.63
CA PRO A 14 6.88 -3.07 33.48
C PRO A 14 8.38 -2.74 33.31
N SER A 15 9.25 -3.61 33.79
CA SER A 15 10.69 -3.52 33.50
C SER A 15 10.91 -3.63 31.98
N GLY A 16 11.86 -2.88 31.43
CA GLY A 16 12.10 -2.82 29.98
C GLY A 16 11.29 -1.73 29.25
N THR A 17 10.34 -1.06 29.91
CA THR A 17 9.60 0.06 29.30
C THR A 17 10.54 1.24 29.05
N THR A 18 10.46 1.85 27.86
CA THR A 18 11.22 3.07 27.55
C THR A 18 10.62 4.30 28.24
N ILE A 19 11.44 5.35 28.42
CA ILE A 19 10.95 6.63 28.97
C ILE A 19 9.80 7.20 28.13
N MET A 20 9.90 7.08 26.80
CA MET A 20 8.85 7.54 25.86
C MET A 20 7.52 6.80 26.06
N GLU A 21 7.56 5.48 26.20
CA GLU A 21 6.36 4.66 26.43
C GLU A 21 5.75 4.94 27.81
N ALA A 22 6.59 5.13 28.84
CA ALA A 22 6.13 5.47 30.18
C ALA A 22 5.44 6.84 30.20
N ALA A 23 6.00 7.85 29.52
CA ALA A 23 5.43 9.17 29.39
C ALA A 23 4.08 9.14 28.61
N ALA A 24 3.99 8.33 27.56
CA ALA A 24 2.75 8.16 26.79
C ALA A 24 1.61 7.60 27.65
N LYS A 25 1.89 6.66 28.58
CA LYS A 25 0.89 6.13 29.52
C LYS A 25 0.34 7.19 30.49
N LEU A 26 1.10 8.26 30.74
CA LEU A 26 0.65 9.43 31.54
C LEU A 26 -0.05 10.50 30.69
N GLY A 27 -0.23 10.27 29.38
CA GLY A 27 -0.76 11.28 28.47
C GLY A 27 0.21 12.44 28.20
N THR A 28 1.51 12.27 28.47
CA THR A 28 2.55 13.27 28.24
C THR A 28 3.28 12.94 26.92
N PRO A 29 2.92 13.58 25.78
CA PRO A 29 3.56 13.31 24.51
C PRO A 29 4.96 13.90 24.46
N ILE A 30 5.98 13.07 24.16
CA ILE A 30 7.34 13.53 23.89
C ILE A 30 7.51 13.65 22.37
N PRO A 31 7.93 14.84 21.84
CA PRO A 31 8.10 15.02 20.41
C PRO A 31 9.14 14.07 19.82
N LYS A 32 8.87 13.53 18.64
CA LYS A 32 9.72 12.55 17.95
C LYS A 32 9.71 12.77 16.44
N LEU A 33 10.80 12.43 15.74
CA LEU A 33 10.88 12.45 14.28
C LEU A 33 11.36 11.11 13.72
N CYS A 34 12.39 10.50 14.30
CA CYS A 34 12.94 9.25 13.77
C CYS A 34 12.28 8.00 14.35
N TYR A 35 11.73 8.07 15.56
CA TYR A 35 11.21 6.89 16.26
C TYR A 35 10.00 6.26 15.56
N LEU A 36 10.09 4.96 15.35
CA LEU A 36 9.00 4.03 15.01
C LEU A 36 9.20 2.81 15.90
N LYS A 37 8.20 2.46 16.68
CA LYS A 37 8.26 1.32 17.59
C LYS A 37 8.61 0.04 16.82
N ASP A 38 9.53 -0.77 17.38
CA ASP A 38 10.02 -2.05 16.84
C ASP A 38 10.74 -1.96 15.48
N ILE A 39 10.63 -0.83 14.78
CA ILE A 39 11.21 -0.60 13.46
C ILE A 39 12.46 0.28 13.54
N ASN A 40 12.34 1.49 14.09
CA ASN A 40 13.42 2.48 14.11
C ASN A 40 13.58 3.17 15.48
N GLU A 41 14.38 2.59 16.36
CA GLU A 41 14.63 3.05 17.73
C GLU A 41 16.08 3.52 17.95
N ILE A 42 16.69 4.07 16.89
CA ILE A 42 18.12 4.39 16.82
C ILE A 42 18.49 5.76 17.41
N ALA A 43 17.52 6.54 17.89
CA ALA A 43 17.71 7.87 18.49
C ALA A 43 18.48 8.88 17.61
N ALA A 44 18.37 8.80 16.27
CA ALA A 44 19.14 9.62 15.34
C ALA A 44 18.81 11.12 15.43
N CYS A 45 17.52 11.49 15.57
CA CYS A 45 17.07 12.89 15.47
C CYS A 45 17.30 13.73 16.73
N ARG A 46 17.46 13.11 17.90
CA ARG A 46 17.65 13.76 19.21
C ARG A 46 16.52 14.72 19.63
N VAL A 47 15.35 14.68 19.01
CA VAL A 47 14.22 15.55 19.37
C VAL A 47 13.53 15.10 20.65
N CYS A 48 13.56 13.79 20.94
CA CYS A 48 12.93 13.17 22.10
C CYS A 48 13.76 13.25 23.40
N ILE A 49 14.70 14.19 23.50
CA ILE A 49 15.56 14.33 24.69
C ILE A 49 14.74 14.74 25.92
N VAL A 50 15.16 14.21 27.07
CA VAL A 50 14.60 14.50 28.41
C VAL A 50 15.74 14.68 29.43
N GLU A 51 15.43 15.32 30.53
CA GLU A 51 16.32 15.48 31.68
C GLU A 51 16.00 14.40 32.73
N ILE A 52 17.06 13.81 33.30
CA ILE A 52 16.93 12.88 34.43
C ILE A 52 17.61 13.53 35.62
N GLU A 53 16.92 13.60 36.76
CA GLU A 53 17.48 14.15 37.99
C GLU A 53 18.78 13.45 38.37
N GLY A 54 19.79 14.25 38.75
CA GLY A 54 21.11 13.73 39.09
C GLY A 54 22.00 13.37 37.90
N LYS A 55 21.55 13.58 36.64
CA LYS A 55 22.40 13.41 35.46
C LYS A 55 22.69 14.75 34.77
N ASP A 56 23.96 14.99 34.47
CA ASP A 56 24.41 16.23 33.82
C ASP A 56 23.98 16.38 32.38
N ARG A 57 23.80 15.27 31.66
CA ARG A 57 23.46 15.25 30.23
C ARG A 57 22.00 14.82 29.98
N LEU A 58 21.40 15.40 28.96
CA LEU A 58 20.11 14.99 28.44
C LEU A 58 20.22 13.62 27.74
N VAL A 59 19.20 12.80 27.90
CA VAL A 59 19.11 11.47 27.26
C VAL A 59 17.91 11.41 26.32
N THR A 60 17.97 10.53 25.32
CA THR A 60 16.85 10.27 24.41
C THR A 60 15.83 9.35 25.07
N SER A 61 14.56 9.71 25.05
CA SER A 61 13.50 8.93 25.69
C SER A 61 13.08 7.69 24.90
N CYS A 62 13.31 7.67 23.58
CA CYS A 62 12.81 6.62 22.68
C CYS A 62 13.56 5.28 22.81
N ASN A 63 14.80 5.29 23.34
CA ASN A 63 15.65 4.10 23.45
C ASN A 63 16.34 3.96 24.83
N ASN A 64 15.98 4.79 25.81
CA ASN A 64 16.42 4.64 27.19
C ASN A 64 15.30 4.03 28.03
N VAL A 65 15.61 2.93 28.70
CA VAL A 65 14.71 2.17 29.57
C VAL A 65 14.67 2.83 30.96
N VAL A 66 13.50 2.82 31.56
CA VAL A 66 13.30 3.33 32.93
C VAL A 66 13.90 2.39 33.98
N THR A 67 14.41 2.99 35.09
CA THR A 67 14.92 2.26 36.25
C THR A 67 14.23 2.75 37.52
N GLU A 68 14.22 1.90 38.56
CA GLU A 68 13.56 2.22 39.82
C GLU A 68 14.02 3.55 40.41
N GLY A 69 13.07 4.36 40.85
CA GLY A 69 13.31 5.67 41.48
C GLY A 69 13.70 6.80 40.52
N MET A 70 13.71 6.54 39.18
CA MET A 70 14.08 7.56 38.19
C MET A 70 13.10 8.75 38.23
N VAL A 71 13.63 9.97 38.30
CA VAL A 71 12.88 11.22 38.20
C VAL A 71 13.23 11.89 36.87
N ILE A 72 12.20 12.15 36.04
CA ILE A 72 12.33 12.57 34.63
C ILE A 72 11.56 13.85 34.41
N TYR A 73 12.19 14.82 33.73
CA TYR A 73 11.57 16.06 33.28
C TYR A 73 11.53 16.09 31.75
N THR A 74 10.33 16.06 31.18
CA THR A 74 10.14 16.00 29.73
C THR A 74 10.25 17.37 29.07
N ASN A 75 10.07 18.46 29.85
CA ASN A 75 10.00 19.82 29.31
C ASN A 75 10.63 20.88 30.26
N SER A 76 11.76 20.55 30.90
CA SER A 76 12.54 21.53 31.68
C SER A 76 13.12 22.65 30.78
N PRO A 77 13.54 23.81 31.35
CA PRO A 77 14.21 24.87 30.58
C PRO A 77 15.40 24.34 29.76
N LYS A 78 16.21 23.44 30.33
CA LYS A 78 17.35 22.81 29.68
C LYS A 78 16.92 21.96 28.48
N VAL A 79 15.86 21.16 28.63
CA VAL A 79 15.26 20.35 27.56
C VAL A 79 14.70 21.24 26.44
N ARG A 80 13.94 22.28 26.77
CA ARG A 80 13.36 23.20 25.77
C ARG A 80 14.43 23.88 24.91
N ILE A 81 15.48 24.42 25.54
CA ILE A 81 16.59 25.08 24.81
C ILE A 81 17.26 24.09 23.86
N ALA A 82 17.67 22.92 24.36
CA ALA A 82 18.37 21.93 23.56
C ALA A 82 17.50 21.35 22.42
N ARG A 83 16.20 21.13 22.68
CA ARG A 83 15.25 20.64 21.66
C ARG A 83 15.02 21.68 20.56
N ARG A 84 14.86 22.96 20.90
CA ARG A 84 14.74 24.05 19.93
C ARG A 84 15.97 24.11 19.03
N GLN A 85 17.18 24.12 19.61
CA GLN A 85 18.44 24.12 18.85
C GLN A 85 18.55 22.90 17.91
N THR A 86 18.17 21.71 18.42
CA THR A 86 18.18 20.48 17.61
C THR A 86 17.26 20.60 16.40
N VAL A 87 16.04 21.10 16.57
CA VAL A 87 15.10 21.23 15.46
C VAL A 87 15.51 22.34 14.49
N GLN A 88 16.07 23.46 14.98
CA GLN A 88 16.65 24.53 14.14
C GLN A 88 17.80 23.99 13.26
N LEU A 89 18.67 23.14 13.82
CA LEU A 89 19.74 22.46 13.04
C LEU A 89 19.17 21.51 11.99
N ILE A 90 18.08 20.77 12.28
CA ILE A 90 17.40 19.93 11.30
C ILE A 90 16.81 20.81 10.19
N LEU A 91 16.12 21.89 10.53
CA LEU A 91 15.53 22.82 9.57
C LEU A 91 16.57 23.50 8.69
N SER A 92 17.77 23.81 9.18
CA SER A 92 18.85 24.38 8.37
C SER A 92 19.36 23.46 7.25
N GLN A 93 19.04 22.17 7.34
CA GLN A 93 19.34 21.17 6.31
C GLN A 93 18.09 20.64 5.57
N HIS A 94 16.97 21.32 5.72
CA HIS A 94 15.68 20.95 5.13
C HIS A 94 15.14 22.10 4.28
N ASP A 95 14.83 21.85 3.01
CA ASP A 95 14.21 22.86 2.13
C ASP A 95 12.76 23.12 2.59
N CYS A 96 12.60 24.19 3.34
CA CYS A 96 11.35 24.58 4.01
C CYS A 96 10.27 25.16 3.08
N LYS A 97 10.26 24.82 1.79
CA LYS A 97 9.19 25.23 0.84
C LYS A 97 7.89 24.48 1.12
N CYS A 98 7.29 24.73 2.28
CA CYS A 98 6.11 24.00 2.77
C CYS A 98 4.88 24.18 1.88
N ALA A 99 4.65 25.36 1.32
CA ALA A 99 3.49 25.64 0.46
C ALA A 99 3.39 24.76 -0.79
N THR A 100 4.54 24.31 -1.32
CA THR A 100 4.62 23.43 -2.50
C THR A 100 4.98 21.98 -2.14
N CYS A 101 4.93 21.64 -0.87
CA CYS A 101 5.31 20.31 -0.40
C CYS A 101 4.10 19.36 -0.35
N VAL A 102 4.26 18.11 -0.81
CA VAL A 102 3.22 17.06 -0.73
C VAL A 102 2.76 16.75 0.69
N ARG A 103 3.56 17.11 1.71
CA ARG A 103 3.26 16.95 3.13
C ARG A 103 2.78 18.24 3.81
N SER A 104 2.47 19.30 3.04
CA SER A 104 1.93 20.54 3.60
C SER A 104 0.65 20.28 4.40
N GLY A 105 0.62 20.77 5.64
CA GLY A 105 -0.49 20.53 6.58
C GLY A 105 -0.54 19.11 7.21
N ASN A 106 0.34 18.19 6.78
CA ASN A 106 0.47 16.85 7.33
C ASN A 106 1.95 16.44 7.41
N CYS A 107 2.77 17.25 8.08
CA CYS A 107 4.21 17.06 8.21
C CYS A 107 4.62 17.11 9.68
N THR A 108 5.19 16.02 10.19
CA THR A 108 5.62 15.91 11.59
C THR A 108 6.69 16.94 11.95
N LEU A 109 7.62 17.24 11.03
CA LEU A 109 8.64 18.28 11.25
C LEU A 109 8.00 19.67 11.38
N GLN A 110 7.02 19.99 10.52
CA GLN A 110 6.28 21.26 10.58
C GLN A 110 5.52 21.38 11.90
N GLN A 111 4.85 20.32 12.32
CA GLN A 111 4.14 20.29 13.61
C GLN A 111 5.09 20.50 14.78
N VAL A 112 6.20 19.76 14.85
CA VAL A 112 7.20 19.89 15.92
C VAL A 112 7.80 21.31 15.94
N ALA A 113 8.06 21.91 14.79
CA ALA A 113 8.58 23.28 14.71
C ALA A 113 7.55 24.30 15.27
N ASN A 114 6.27 24.14 14.92
CA ASN A 114 5.18 24.98 15.43
C ASN A 114 5.02 24.82 16.95
N ASP A 115 5.00 23.59 17.46
CA ASP A 115 4.85 23.29 18.90
C ASP A 115 6.00 23.88 19.74
N LEU A 116 7.20 23.97 19.14
CA LEU A 116 8.36 24.60 19.76
C LEU A 116 8.42 26.12 19.56
N ASN A 117 7.44 26.72 18.90
CA ASN A 117 7.39 28.15 18.58
C ASN A 117 8.69 28.63 17.87
N LEU A 118 9.10 27.91 16.81
CA LEU A 118 10.27 28.30 16.02
C LEU A 118 9.82 29.27 14.92
N ILE A 119 10.20 30.53 15.06
CA ILE A 119 9.87 31.61 14.12
C ILE A 119 11.07 32.10 13.32
N ASP A 120 12.27 31.70 13.70
CA ASP A 120 13.53 32.08 13.07
C ASP A 120 14.51 30.89 12.98
N LEU A 121 15.40 30.94 12.01
CA LEU A 121 16.46 29.96 11.79
C LEU A 121 17.82 30.67 11.88
N PRO A 122 18.54 30.57 13.02
CA PRO A 122 19.83 31.27 13.20
C PRO A 122 20.99 30.59 12.45
N PHE A 123 20.78 29.40 11.92
CA PHE A 123 21.81 28.63 11.21
C PHE A 123 21.71 28.83 9.70
N LYS A 124 22.87 28.91 9.04
CA LYS A 124 22.95 28.99 7.59
C LYS A 124 22.37 27.72 6.94
N GLU A 125 21.46 27.91 6.00
CA GLU A 125 20.87 26.81 5.22
C GLU A 125 21.93 26.12 4.35
N ARG A 126 21.86 24.80 4.34
CA ARG A 126 22.72 23.95 3.51
C ARG A 126 22.00 22.66 3.14
N PHE A 127 21.69 22.50 1.87
CA PHE A 127 20.99 21.35 1.33
C PHE A 127 21.92 20.42 0.57
N GLU A 128 21.69 19.11 0.70
CA GLU A 128 22.26 18.11 -0.20
C GLU A 128 21.30 17.92 -1.38
N ASP A 129 21.79 18.15 -2.58
CA ASP A 129 21.02 17.95 -3.82
C ASP A 129 21.60 16.77 -4.60
N THR A 130 20.86 15.66 -4.61
CA THR A 130 21.25 14.45 -5.34
C THR A 130 20.27 14.27 -6.50
N PRO A 131 20.78 14.15 -7.74
CA PRO A 131 19.93 13.90 -8.91
C PRO A 131 19.04 12.67 -8.71
N TRP A 132 17.80 12.75 -9.21
CA TRP A 132 16.83 11.67 -9.15
C TRP A 132 16.11 11.49 -10.47
N ASP A 133 15.86 10.24 -10.87
CA ASP A 133 15.05 9.93 -12.04
C ASP A 133 13.57 10.26 -11.76
N LYS A 134 13.07 11.32 -12.40
CA LYS A 134 11.70 11.80 -12.23
C LYS A 134 10.67 10.94 -12.97
N THR A 135 11.11 10.05 -13.86
CA THR A 135 10.22 9.11 -14.56
C THR A 135 9.88 7.88 -13.71
N PHE A 136 10.71 7.60 -12.71
CA PHE A 136 10.48 6.48 -11.80
C PHE A 136 9.25 6.72 -10.90
N PRO A 137 8.42 5.69 -10.63
CA PRO A 137 7.19 5.85 -9.85
C PRO A 137 7.37 6.37 -8.41
N LEU A 138 8.55 6.19 -7.83
CA LEU A 138 8.93 6.72 -6.52
C LEU A 138 9.92 7.87 -6.71
N ILE A 139 9.61 9.03 -6.13
CA ILE A 139 10.43 10.24 -6.18
C ILE A 139 11.09 10.47 -4.83
N ARG A 140 12.38 10.82 -4.88
CA ARG A 140 13.17 11.28 -3.74
C ARG A 140 13.61 12.72 -3.94
N ASP A 141 13.35 13.57 -2.95
CA ASP A 141 13.89 14.91 -2.82
C ASP A 141 14.88 14.94 -1.65
N SER A 142 16.18 14.88 -1.97
CA SER A 142 17.25 14.84 -0.96
C SER A 142 17.32 16.10 -0.11
N ARG A 143 16.90 17.25 -0.65
CA ARG A 143 16.89 18.55 0.05
C ARG A 143 15.89 18.60 1.19
N LYS A 144 14.88 17.70 1.19
CA LYS A 144 13.90 17.55 2.27
C LYS A 144 14.23 16.44 3.26
N CYS A 145 15.31 15.69 3.04
CA CYS A 145 15.66 14.56 3.90
C CYS A 145 16.24 15.03 5.24
N ILE A 146 15.60 14.63 6.35
CA ILE A 146 16.05 14.90 7.72
C ILE A 146 16.92 13.79 8.31
N LYS A 147 17.32 12.83 7.51
CA LYS A 147 18.27 11.76 7.87
C LYS A 147 17.79 10.92 9.07
N CYS A 148 16.49 10.68 9.16
CA CYS A 148 15.87 9.95 10.26
C CYS A 148 16.04 8.43 10.18
N MET A 149 16.53 7.90 9.06
CA MET A 149 16.78 6.47 8.77
C MET A 149 15.52 5.58 8.70
N ARG A 150 14.29 6.13 8.80
CA ARG A 150 13.07 5.31 8.77
C ARG A 150 12.93 4.51 7.47
N CYS A 151 13.27 5.11 6.32
CA CYS A 151 13.21 4.43 5.01
C CYS A 151 14.19 3.27 4.89
N ILE A 152 15.36 3.35 5.53
CA ILE A 152 16.30 2.24 5.62
C ILE A 152 15.68 1.11 6.44
N GLN A 153 15.26 1.40 7.67
CA GLN A 153 14.81 0.39 8.61
C GLN A 153 13.52 -0.32 8.14
N ILE A 154 12.56 0.41 7.56
CA ILE A 154 11.35 -0.21 7.02
C ILE A 154 11.66 -1.10 5.80
N CYS A 155 12.62 -0.67 4.95
CA CYS A 155 13.02 -1.43 3.78
C CYS A 155 13.77 -2.71 4.17
N ASP A 156 14.64 -2.63 5.17
CA ASP A 156 15.45 -3.77 5.63
C ASP A 156 14.67 -4.74 6.50
N LYS A 157 14.06 -4.23 7.61
CA LYS A 157 13.45 -5.10 8.61
C LYS A 157 12.11 -5.67 8.17
N ILE A 158 11.28 -4.87 7.51
CA ILE A 158 9.92 -5.27 7.16
C ILE A 158 9.84 -5.82 5.74
N GLN A 159 10.59 -5.21 4.81
CA GLN A 159 10.54 -5.62 3.39
C GLN A 159 11.72 -6.52 2.97
N GLY A 160 12.80 -6.56 3.74
CA GLY A 160 13.96 -7.41 3.45
C GLY A 160 14.64 -7.10 2.11
N LEU A 161 14.63 -5.82 1.66
CA LEU A 161 15.07 -5.42 0.31
C LEU A 161 16.38 -4.64 0.27
N ASN A 162 16.76 -3.97 1.35
CA ASN A 162 18.02 -3.20 1.46
C ASN A 162 18.26 -2.22 0.30
N ILE A 163 17.22 -1.44 -0.08
CA ILE A 163 17.31 -0.47 -1.19
C ILE A 163 17.98 0.82 -0.76
N TRP A 164 17.80 1.24 0.50
CA TRP A 164 18.27 2.52 1.02
C TRP A 164 19.47 2.33 1.95
N ASP A 165 20.43 3.24 1.86
CA ASP A 165 21.57 3.27 2.78
C ASP A 165 22.03 4.70 3.07
N VAL A 166 22.87 4.84 4.11
CA VAL A 166 23.56 6.08 4.45
C VAL A 166 24.74 6.28 3.50
N THR A 167 24.81 7.45 2.92
CA THR A 167 25.93 7.82 2.05
C THR A 167 26.60 9.10 2.52
N SER A 168 27.89 9.25 2.22
CA SER A 168 28.75 10.35 2.66
C SER A 168 28.93 10.42 4.18
N THR A 169 29.72 11.38 4.66
CA THR A 169 30.04 11.55 6.07
C THR A 169 29.94 13.02 6.52
N GLY A 170 29.82 13.23 7.82
CA GLY A 170 29.74 14.57 8.42
C GLY A 170 28.51 15.35 7.94
N SER A 171 28.71 16.61 7.61
CA SER A 171 27.61 17.49 7.14
C SER A 171 27.03 17.09 5.77
N ARG A 172 27.71 16.24 5.02
CA ARG A 172 27.26 15.72 3.71
C ARG A 172 26.48 14.41 3.82
N THR A 173 26.36 13.85 5.03
CA THR A 173 25.57 12.62 5.25
C THR A 173 24.16 12.78 4.67
N THR A 174 23.73 11.83 3.87
CA THR A 174 22.37 11.75 3.33
C THR A 174 21.95 10.29 3.18
N ILE A 175 20.67 10.06 2.89
CA ILE A 175 20.16 8.74 2.57
C ILE A 175 20.08 8.63 1.06
N ASN A 176 20.63 7.59 0.48
CA ASN A 176 20.58 7.35 -0.96
C ASN A 176 20.30 5.87 -1.24
N VAL A 177 20.19 5.52 -2.51
CA VAL A 177 20.12 4.12 -2.94
C VAL A 177 21.44 3.44 -2.56
N ASN A 178 21.36 2.22 -2.06
CA ASN A 178 22.52 1.43 -1.62
C ASN A 178 23.57 1.37 -2.73
N GLY A 179 24.84 1.53 -2.34
CA GLY A 179 25.98 1.59 -3.28
C GLY A 179 25.99 2.83 -4.18
N ASN A 180 25.18 3.87 -3.89
CA ASN A 180 24.99 5.05 -4.74
C ASN A 180 24.55 4.73 -6.18
N LYS A 181 23.90 3.59 -6.39
CA LYS A 181 23.30 3.21 -7.66
C LYS A 181 22.11 4.11 -8.00
N LYS A 182 21.67 4.09 -9.27
CA LYS A 182 20.40 4.67 -9.65
C LYS A 182 19.25 3.76 -9.20
N ILE A 183 18.09 4.36 -8.92
CA ILE A 183 16.93 3.60 -8.43
C ILE A 183 16.42 2.53 -9.41
N ASN A 184 16.60 2.74 -10.70
CA ASN A 184 16.24 1.79 -11.75
C ASN A 184 17.29 0.67 -11.94
N GLU A 185 18.43 0.74 -11.27
CA GLU A 185 19.49 -0.28 -11.30
C GLU A 185 19.40 -1.27 -10.12
N VAL A 186 18.43 -1.08 -9.21
CA VAL A 186 18.25 -1.92 -8.03
C VAL A 186 16.88 -2.60 -8.01
N SER A 187 16.77 -3.69 -7.28
CA SER A 187 15.57 -4.53 -7.21
C SER A 187 14.46 -3.94 -6.29
N CYS A 188 14.15 -2.65 -6.46
CA CYS A 188 13.08 -2.00 -5.72
C CYS A 188 11.71 -2.58 -6.10
N SER A 189 10.96 -3.10 -5.13
CA SER A 189 9.61 -3.65 -5.33
C SER A 189 8.52 -2.59 -5.51
N LEU A 190 8.84 -1.28 -5.40
CA LEU A 190 7.88 -0.18 -5.48
C LEU A 190 6.73 -0.29 -4.45
N CYS A 191 6.92 -1.00 -3.34
CA CYS A 191 5.89 -1.18 -2.31
C CYS A 191 5.45 0.15 -1.65
N GLY A 192 6.30 1.19 -1.70
CA GLY A 192 5.99 2.52 -1.19
C GLY A 192 6.01 2.64 0.34
N GLN A 193 6.41 1.61 1.08
CA GLN A 193 6.48 1.66 2.55
C GLN A 193 7.47 2.72 3.06
N CYS A 194 8.52 2.99 2.32
CA CYS A 194 9.43 4.10 2.62
C CYS A 194 8.76 5.49 2.49
N ILE A 195 7.72 5.64 1.67
CA ILE A 195 6.94 6.87 1.53
C ILE A 195 6.02 7.06 2.74
N THR A 196 5.24 6.03 3.10
CA THR A 196 4.27 6.09 4.21
C THR A 196 4.94 6.34 5.55
N HIS A 197 6.19 5.89 5.72
CA HIS A 197 6.96 6.06 6.96
C HIS A 197 7.90 7.28 6.94
N CYS A 198 7.97 8.03 5.84
CA CYS A 198 8.75 9.27 5.79
C CYS A 198 8.02 10.40 6.57
N PRO A 199 8.62 10.97 7.64
CA PRO A 199 7.96 11.99 8.46
C PRO A 199 7.87 13.36 7.76
N VAL A 200 8.51 13.48 6.60
CA VAL A 200 8.57 14.71 5.79
C VAL A 200 8.30 14.39 4.31
N GLY A 201 8.31 15.38 3.43
CA GLY A 201 8.09 15.21 1.99
C GLY A 201 9.32 14.78 1.17
N ALA A 202 10.30 14.11 1.78
CA ALA A 202 11.50 13.67 1.08
C ALA A 202 11.28 12.47 0.14
N LEU A 203 10.31 11.62 0.44
CA LEU A 203 9.88 10.51 -0.40
C LEU A 203 8.40 10.67 -0.74
N ARG A 204 8.05 10.47 -1.99
CA ARG A 204 6.68 10.56 -2.49
C ARG A 204 6.50 9.70 -3.74
N GLU A 205 5.28 9.47 -4.11
CA GLU A 205 4.92 8.96 -5.45
C GLU A 205 5.24 10.02 -6.52
N ARG A 206 5.46 9.57 -7.77
CA ARG A 206 5.41 10.46 -8.94
C ARG A 206 3.99 11.01 -9.06
N ASP A 207 3.87 12.28 -9.38
CA ASP A 207 2.57 12.94 -9.56
C ASP A 207 2.13 12.78 -11.03
N ASP A 208 1.06 12.04 -11.26
CA ASP A 208 0.49 11.79 -12.57
C ASP A 208 -0.89 12.49 -12.74
N THR A 209 -1.23 13.46 -11.88
CA THR A 209 -2.52 14.17 -11.92
C THR A 209 -2.70 15.00 -13.17
N GLU A 210 -1.61 15.62 -13.68
CA GLU A 210 -1.65 16.43 -14.90
C GLU A 210 -1.94 15.61 -16.16
N ASP A 211 -1.51 14.32 -16.19
CA ASP A 211 -1.84 13.42 -17.29
C ASP A 211 -3.36 13.22 -17.38
N VAL A 212 -4.03 13.08 -16.23
CA VAL A 212 -5.50 12.91 -16.16
C VAL A 212 -6.22 14.22 -16.52
N TRP A 213 -5.75 15.38 -16.02
CA TRP A 213 -6.32 16.68 -16.40
C TRP A 213 -6.20 16.93 -17.91
N SER A 214 -5.06 16.57 -18.48
CA SER A 214 -4.83 16.70 -19.92
C SER A 214 -5.76 15.78 -20.73
N ALA A 215 -5.96 14.55 -20.29
CA ALA A 215 -6.89 13.61 -20.93
C ALA A 215 -8.34 14.09 -20.87
N ILE A 216 -8.78 14.64 -19.73
CA ILE A 216 -10.14 15.22 -19.57
C ILE A 216 -10.33 16.45 -20.48
N ALA A 217 -9.27 17.24 -20.69
CA ALA A 217 -9.33 18.40 -21.58
C ALA A 217 -9.34 18.03 -23.07
N ASP A 218 -8.82 16.86 -23.44
CA ASP A 218 -8.80 16.36 -24.82
C ASP A 218 -10.19 15.82 -25.22
N LYS A 219 -10.88 16.58 -26.06
CA LYS A 219 -12.25 16.22 -26.54
C LYS A 219 -12.31 14.95 -27.39
N LYS A 220 -11.19 14.40 -27.82
CA LYS A 220 -11.12 13.13 -28.55
C LYS A 220 -11.09 11.92 -27.61
N LYS A 221 -10.68 12.13 -26.36
CA LYS A 221 -10.57 11.04 -25.38
C LYS A 221 -11.88 10.85 -24.62
N VAL A 222 -12.20 9.58 -24.39
CA VAL A 222 -13.23 9.13 -23.45
C VAL A 222 -12.49 8.64 -22.21
N VAL A 223 -12.56 9.40 -21.13
CA VAL A 223 -11.83 9.09 -19.90
C VAL A 223 -12.64 8.13 -19.04
N VAL A 224 -12.07 6.96 -18.78
CA VAL A 224 -12.71 5.88 -18.02
C VAL A 224 -11.89 5.60 -16.76
N ALA A 225 -12.49 5.71 -15.58
CA ALA A 225 -11.80 5.49 -14.32
C ALA A 225 -12.30 4.25 -13.58
N GLN A 226 -11.37 3.52 -12.96
CA GLN A 226 -11.65 2.48 -11.98
C GLN A 226 -11.11 2.85 -10.60
N VAL A 227 -11.79 2.39 -9.54
CA VAL A 227 -11.40 2.65 -8.15
C VAL A 227 -11.19 1.33 -7.41
N ALA A 228 -9.97 1.10 -6.88
CA ALA A 228 -9.65 -0.12 -6.16
C ALA A 228 -10.40 -0.24 -4.82
N PRO A 229 -10.72 -1.47 -4.38
CA PRO A 229 -11.45 -1.72 -3.14
C PRO A 229 -10.84 -1.04 -1.91
N ALA A 230 -9.51 -1.08 -1.76
CA ALA A 230 -8.83 -0.49 -0.61
C ALA A 230 -8.84 1.05 -0.59
N VAL A 231 -9.08 1.72 -1.72
CA VAL A 231 -9.21 3.18 -1.78
C VAL A 231 -10.43 3.65 -0.98
N ARG A 232 -11.56 2.95 -1.09
CA ARG A 232 -12.81 3.29 -0.37
C ARG A 232 -12.64 3.27 1.16
N ALA A 233 -11.69 2.47 1.67
CA ALA A 233 -11.45 2.37 3.10
C ALA A 233 -10.65 3.55 3.69
N ALA A 234 -10.06 4.42 2.85
CA ALA A 234 -9.09 5.41 3.30
C ALA A 234 -9.22 6.81 2.69
N TRP A 235 -9.87 7.00 1.54
CA TRP A 235 -9.87 8.28 0.82
C TRP A 235 -10.45 9.45 1.63
N GLY A 236 -11.43 9.17 2.48
CA GLY A 236 -12.09 10.17 3.33
C GLY A 236 -11.20 10.74 4.43
N GLU A 237 -10.18 9.98 4.88
CA GLU A 237 -9.29 10.37 5.98
C GLU A 237 -8.61 11.73 5.75
N ALA A 238 -8.10 11.94 4.54
CA ALA A 238 -7.43 13.20 4.18
C ALA A 238 -8.41 14.36 3.93
N LEU A 239 -9.71 14.08 3.81
CA LEU A 239 -10.76 15.04 3.48
C LEU A 239 -11.70 15.32 4.68
N GLY A 240 -11.42 14.74 5.84
CA GLY A 240 -12.20 14.94 7.07
C GLY A 240 -13.60 14.32 7.03
N LEU A 241 -13.77 13.24 6.24
CA LEU A 241 -14.99 12.43 6.24
C LEU A 241 -14.87 11.31 7.25
N SER A 242 -15.97 10.99 7.93
CA SER A 242 -16.06 9.76 8.72
C SER A 242 -16.07 8.53 7.80
N ARG A 243 -15.89 7.35 8.40
CA ARG A 243 -15.93 6.08 7.66
C ARG A 243 -17.27 5.87 6.96
N GLU A 244 -18.35 6.22 7.62
CA GLU A 244 -19.72 6.07 7.12
C GLU A 244 -20.02 7.07 5.99
N GLU A 245 -19.40 8.26 6.05
CA GLU A 245 -19.52 9.28 5.01
C GLU A 245 -18.68 8.98 3.77
N ALA A 246 -17.59 8.23 3.92
CA ALA A 246 -16.61 7.98 2.85
C ALA A 246 -17.00 6.79 1.95
N THR A 247 -18.22 6.80 1.41
CA THR A 247 -18.73 5.72 0.54
C THR A 247 -18.04 5.68 -0.82
N ILE A 248 -18.13 4.52 -1.52
CA ILE A 248 -17.65 4.38 -2.90
C ILE A 248 -18.46 5.27 -3.86
N GLY A 249 -19.77 5.40 -3.64
CA GLY A 249 -20.64 6.24 -4.47
C GLY A 249 -20.23 7.72 -4.48
N LYS A 250 -19.73 8.23 -3.37
CA LYS A 250 -19.17 9.60 -3.31
C LYS A 250 -17.87 9.75 -4.08
N ILE A 251 -17.02 8.70 -4.14
CA ILE A 251 -15.84 8.72 -5.03
C ILE A 251 -16.28 8.81 -6.49
N MET A 252 -17.31 8.03 -6.87
CA MET A 252 -17.85 8.06 -8.22
C MET A 252 -18.39 9.45 -8.58
N ASP A 253 -19.13 10.10 -7.67
CA ASP A 253 -19.61 11.48 -7.87
C ASP A 253 -18.47 12.49 -7.96
N ALA A 254 -17.42 12.34 -7.14
CA ALA A 254 -16.24 13.19 -7.21
C ALA A 254 -15.52 13.08 -8.56
N LEU A 255 -15.29 11.87 -9.06
CA LEU A 255 -14.65 11.64 -10.36
C LEU A 255 -15.47 12.22 -11.51
N LYS A 256 -16.81 12.06 -11.47
CA LYS A 256 -17.72 12.70 -12.46
C LYS A 256 -17.64 14.22 -12.41
N LYS A 257 -17.59 14.81 -11.22
CA LYS A 257 -17.43 16.27 -11.06
C LYS A 257 -16.06 16.79 -11.51
N ILE A 258 -15.02 15.96 -11.43
CA ILE A 258 -13.69 16.24 -11.98
C ILE A 258 -13.72 16.25 -13.51
N GLY A 259 -14.65 15.50 -14.13
CA GLY A 259 -14.80 15.44 -15.58
C GLY A 259 -14.54 14.08 -16.20
N VAL A 260 -14.48 13.01 -15.41
CA VAL A 260 -14.35 11.64 -15.92
C VAL A 260 -15.66 11.20 -16.58
N ASP A 261 -15.58 10.64 -17.80
CA ASP A 261 -16.76 10.26 -18.59
C ASP A 261 -17.43 9.00 -18.03
N TYR A 262 -16.68 7.99 -17.64
CA TYR A 262 -17.21 6.75 -17.07
C TYR A 262 -16.43 6.34 -15.82
N VAL A 263 -17.16 5.88 -14.79
CA VAL A 263 -16.57 5.50 -13.50
C VAL A 263 -17.05 4.11 -13.07
N PHE A 264 -16.10 3.26 -12.66
CA PHE A 264 -16.32 1.87 -12.30
C PHE A 264 -15.60 1.48 -11.01
N ASP A 265 -16.03 0.36 -10.44
CA ASP A 265 -15.40 -0.27 -9.28
C ASP A 265 -14.48 -1.41 -9.74
N THR A 266 -13.21 -1.38 -9.34
CA THR A 266 -12.26 -2.47 -9.62
C THR A 266 -12.70 -3.80 -8.99
N SER A 267 -13.66 -3.80 -8.06
CA SER A 267 -14.25 -5.05 -7.51
C SER A 267 -14.90 -5.91 -8.60
N PHE A 268 -15.42 -5.32 -9.67
CA PHE A 268 -15.87 -6.06 -10.86
C PHE A 268 -14.74 -6.89 -11.47
N SER A 269 -13.58 -6.27 -11.75
CA SER A 269 -12.44 -6.98 -12.32
C SER A 269 -11.72 -7.87 -11.30
N ALA A 270 -11.89 -7.63 -9.99
CA ALA A 270 -11.48 -8.57 -8.96
C ALA A 270 -12.31 -9.86 -9.01
N ASP A 271 -13.64 -9.74 -9.21
CA ASP A 271 -14.51 -10.90 -9.44
C ASP A 271 -14.11 -11.66 -10.72
N LEU A 272 -13.79 -10.94 -11.79
CA LEU A 272 -13.28 -11.53 -13.04
C LEU A 272 -11.94 -12.26 -12.81
N THR A 273 -11.04 -11.68 -12.01
CA THR A 273 -9.76 -12.32 -11.65
C THR A 273 -9.99 -13.63 -10.89
N ILE A 274 -10.94 -13.68 -9.96
CA ILE A 274 -11.28 -14.92 -9.24
C ILE A 274 -11.80 -15.99 -10.19
N MET A 275 -12.57 -15.63 -11.21
CA MET A 275 -13.04 -16.60 -12.19
C MET A 275 -11.90 -17.18 -13.01
N GLU A 276 -10.90 -16.39 -13.41
CA GLU A 276 -9.74 -16.86 -14.16
C GLU A 276 -8.75 -17.62 -13.25
N GLU A 277 -8.29 -16.99 -12.16
CA GLU A 277 -7.27 -17.53 -11.25
C GLU A 277 -7.78 -18.77 -10.49
N GLY A 278 -9.05 -18.77 -10.08
CA GLY A 278 -9.67 -19.93 -9.42
C GLY A 278 -9.78 -21.15 -10.35
N ASN A 279 -10.15 -20.95 -11.61
CA ASN A 279 -10.16 -22.03 -12.61
C ASN A 279 -8.75 -22.49 -12.95
N GLU A 280 -7.77 -21.59 -13.05
CA GLU A 280 -6.35 -21.94 -13.24
C GLU A 280 -5.84 -22.80 -12.07
N PHE A 281 -6.13 -22.38 -10.83
CA PHE A 281 -5.76 -23.13 -9.63
C PHE A 281 -6.34 -24.55 -9.66
N LEU A 282 -7.66 -24.69 -9.88
CA LEU A 282 -8.32 -26.00 -9.95
C LEU A 282 -7.75 -26.89 -11.07
N GLN A 283 -7.41 -26.31 -12.21
CA GLN A 283 -6.78 -27.05 -13.31
C GLN A 283 -5.40 -27.56 -12.93
N ARG A 284 -4.54 -26.72 -12.34
CA ARG A 284 -3.19 -27.11 -11.88
C ARG A 284 -3.25 -28.14 -10.74
N PHE A 285 -4.20 -27.96 -9.79
CA PHE A 285 -4.39 -28.86 -8.67
C PHE A 285 -4.80 -30.27 -9.14
N THR A 286 -5.82 -30.35 -10.00
CA THR A 286 -6.30 -31.65 -10.53
C THR A 286 -5.28 -32.37 -11.40
N LYS A 287 -4.43 -31.65 -12.13
CA LYS A 287 -3.32 -32.24 -12.88
C LYS A 287 -2.14 -32.69 -12.00
N GLY A 288 -2.17 -32.35 -10.70
CA GLY A 288 -1.09 -32.68 -9.77
C GLY A 288 0.17 -31.84 -9.95
N GLU A 289 0.08 -30.68 -10.60
CA GLU A 289 1.22 -29.79 -10.87
C GLU A 289 1.70 -29.08 -9.60
N LEU A 290 0.85 -29.03 -8.54
CA LEU A 290 1.13 -28.34 -7.28
C LEU A 290 1.75 -29.24 -6.19
N LYS A 291 2.06 -30.52 -6.50
CA LYS A 291 2.60 -31.48 -5.52
C LYS A 291 3.95 -31.11 -4.92
N LEU A 292 4.77 -30.38 -5.64
CA LEU A 292 6.12 -30.00 -5.21
C LEU A 292 6.22 -28.53 -4.80
N ARG A 293 5.43 -27.66 -5.41
CA ARG A 293 5.46 -26.21 -5.19
C ARG A 293 4.06 -25.64 -5.36
N PRO A 294 3.66 -24.65 -4.51
CA PRO A 294 2.34 -24.05 -4.61
C PRO A 294 2.17 -23.18 -5.85
N MET A 295 0.93 -22.90 -6.22
CA MET A 295 0.61 -21.74 -7.05
C MET A 295 0.58 -20.49 -6.17
N PHE A 296 1.20 -19.40 -6.64
CA PHE A 296 1.17 -18.09 -5.99
C PHE A 296 0.21 -17.16 -6.71
N THR A 297 -0.52 -16.31 -5.98
CA THR A 297 -1.29 -15.22 -6.57
C THR A 297 -0.39 -14.23 -7.29
N SER A 298 -0.90 -13.54 -8.33
CA SER A 298 -0.13 -12.62 -9.19
C SER A 298 -0.65 -11.19 -9.21
N CYS A 299 -1.70 -10.86 -8.48
CA CYS A 299 -2.33 -9.54 -8.53
C CYS A 299 -1.52 -8.39 -7.89
N CYS A 300 -0.48 -8.70 -7.09
CA CYS A 300 0.37 -7.71 -6.41
C CYS A 300 1.68 -7.44 -7.17
N PRO A 301 1.85 -6.31 -7.88
CA PRO A 301 3.05 -6.05 -8.68
C PRO A 301 4.31 -5.85 -7.82
N GLY A 302 4.18 -5.43 -6.56
CA GLY A 302 5.30 -5.37 -5.63
C GLY A 302 5.85 -6.76 -5.30
N TRP A 303 4.98 -7.75 -5.17
CA TRP A 303 5.32 -9.16 -5.04
C TRP A 303 5.98 -9.70 -6.32
N ILE A 304 5.37 -9.46 -7.48
CA ILE A 304 5.94 -9.92 -8.76
C ILE A 304 7.38 -9.39 -8.95
N ARG A 305 7.63 -8.12 -8.64
CA ARG A 305 8.98 -7.53 -8.68
C ARG A 305 9.94 -8.21 -7.69
N PHE A 306 9.47 -8.56 -6.52
CA PHE A 306 10.27 -9.26 -5.50
C PHE A 306 10.65 -10.68 -5.94
N ILE A 307 9.69 -11.52 -6.34
CA ILE A 307 9.97 -12.91 -6.73
C ILE A 307 10.90 -12.96 -7.94
N LYS A 308 10.69 -12.08 -8.93
CA LYS A 308 11.56 -12.02 -10.11
C LYS A 308 13.00 -11.63 -9.81
N SER A 309 13.22 -10.76 -8.83
CA SER A 309 14.57 -10.32 -8.46
C SER A 309 15.26 -11.26 -7.49
N GLN A 310 14.52 -11.85 -6.54
CA GLN A 310 15.09 -12.63 -5.44
C GLN A 310 14.97 -14.16 -5.64
N TYR A 311 13.89 -14.63 -6.30
CA TYR A 311 13.56 -16.05 -6.50
C TYR A 311 13.09 -16.32 -7.94
N PRO A 312 13.90 -15.98 -8.98
CA PRO A 312 13.46 -16.07 -10.38
C PRO A 312 13.04 -17.47 -10.82
N HIS A 313 13.56 -18.52 -10.19
CA HIS A 313 13.22 -19.91 -10.48
C HIS A 313 11.81 -20.31 -9.99
N LEU A 314 11.18 -19.49 -9.13
CA LEU A 314 9.79 -19.67 -8.68
C LEU A 314 8.78 -18.91 -9.53
N VAL A 315 9.20 -18.07 -10.47
CA VAL A 315 8.30 -17.31 -11.36
C VAL A 315 7.29 -18.20 -12.11
N PRO A 316 7.63 -19.41 -12.57
CA PRO A 316 6.65 -20.32 -13.19
C PRO A 316 5.51 -20.78 -12.26
N GLN A 317 5.65 -20.59 -10.95
CA GLN A 317 4.62 -20.92 -9.96
C GLN A 317 3.59 -19.80 -9.77
N LEU A 318 3.82 -18.63 -10.34
CA LEU A 318 2.83 -17.55 -10.33
C LEU A 318 1.59 -17.94 -11.14
N SER A 319 0.42 -17.45 -10.71
CA SER A 319 -0.75 -17.43 -11.57
C SER A 319 -0.46 -16.62 -12.82
N THR A 320 -0.97 -17.05 -13.96
CA THR A 320 -0.85 -16.34 -15.23
C THR A 320 -1.88 -15.22 -15.37
N ALA A 321 -2.89 -15.17 -14.48
CA ALA A 321 -3.92 -14.13 -14.49
C ALA A 321 -3.30 -12.73 -14.32
N LYS A 322 -3.72 -11.79 -15.17
CA LYS A 322 -3.41 -10.37 -14.97
C LYS A 322 -4.02 -9.87 -13.66
N SER A 323 -3.48 -8.79 -13.12
CA SER A 323 -4.11 -8.15 -11.97
C SER A 323 -5.48 -7.55 -12.33
N PRO A 324 -6.39 -7.38 -11.34
CA PRO A 324 -7.68 -6.71 -11.58
C PRO A 324 -7.55 -5.37 -12.31
N GLN A 325 -6.49 -4.59 -12.01
CA GLN A 325 -6.21 -3.35 -12.72
C GLN A 325 -6.05 -3.57 -14.23
N GLN A 326 -5.23 -4.52 -14.63
CA GLN A 326 -4.90 -4.78 -16.03
C GLN A 326 -6.06 -5.48 -16.75
N MET A 327 -6.76 -6.40 -16.07
CA MET A 327 -7.97 -7.00 -16.62
C MET A 327 -9.03 -5.95 -16.95
N PHE A 328 -9.24 -4.99 -16.03
CA PHE A 328 -10.14 -3.87 -16.29
C PHE A 328 -9.74 -3.11 -17.55
N GLY A 329 -8.48 -2.72 -17.67
CA GLY A 329 -8.00 -1.97 -18.83
C GLY A 329 -8.17 -2.72 -20.16
N ALA A 330 -7.84 -4.00 -20.18
CA ALA A 330 -8.03 -4.85 -21.35
C ALA A 330 -9.52 -4.91 -21.77
N ILE A 331 -10.43 -5.06 -20.80
CA ILE A 331 -11.89 -5.08 -21.09
C ILE A 331 -12.40 -3.71 -21.53
N MET A 332 -11.89 -2.60 -20.94
CA MET A 332 -12.28 -1.25 -21.35
C MET A 332 -11.91 -0.95 -22.79
N LYS A 333 -10.70 -1.33 -23.19
CA LYS A 333 -10.20 -1.07 -24.55
C LYS A 333 -10.65 -2.10 -25.59
N THR A 334 -11.45 -3.10 -25.20
CA THR A 334 -12.01 -4.11 -26.11
C THR A 334 -13.54 -4.13 -26.04
N TYR A 335 -14.09 -4.88 -25.11
CA TYR A 335 -15.55 -5.07 -24.96
C TYR A 335 -16.31 -3.77 -24.74
N PHE A 336 -15.84 -2.93 -23.80
CA PHE A 336 -16.52 -1.66 -23.48
C PHE A 336 -16.41 -0.68 -24.65
N ALA A 337 -15.22 -0.49 -25.24
CA ALA A 337 -15.02 0.36 -26.39
C ALA A 337 -15.96 -0.01 -27.55
N GLN A 338 -16.07 -1.32 -27.85
CA GLN A 338 -17.01 -1.85 -28.83
C GLN A 338 -18.48 -1.55 -28.45
N SER A 339 -18.83 -1.72 -27.18
CA SER A 339 -20.21 -1.54 -26.69
C SER A 339 -20.70 -0.09 -26.78
N ILE A 340 -19.81 0.89 -26.67
CA ILE A 340 -20.13 2.31 -26.78
C ILE A 340 -19.80 2.91 -28.15
N GLY A 341 -19.25 2.11 -29.08
CA GLY A 341 -18.93 2.55 -30.44
C GLY A 341 -17.77 3.53 -30.53
N VAL A 342 -16.78 3.41 -29.64
CA VAL A 342 -15.56 4.26 -29.57
C VAL A 342 -14.34 3.43 -29.95
N ALA A 343 -13.39 4.03 -30.67
CA ALA A 343 -12.15 3.35 -31.01
C ALA A 343 -11.29 3.09 -29.74
N PRO A 344 -10.63 1.92 -29.61
CA PRO A 344 -9.81 1.57 -28.45
C PRO A 344 -8.77 2.64 -28.07
N GLU A 345 -8.15 3.26 -29.06
CA GLU A 345 -7.14 4.32 -28.89
C GLU A 345 -7.72 5.63 -28.35
N ASP A 346 -9.03 5.86 -28.48
CA ASP A 346 -9.71 7.03 -27.92
C ASP A 346 -10.16 6.81 -26.45
N ILE A 347 -10.15 5.58 -25.96
CA ILE A 347 -10.37 5.27 -24.54
C ILE A 347 -9.11 5.60 -23.76
N TYR A 348 -9.24 6.45 -22.74
CA TYR A 348 -8.18 6.76 -21.78
C TYR A 348 -8.50 6.18 -20.41
N THR A 349 -7.76 5.17 -20.02
CA THR A 349 -8.02 4.41 -18.78
C THR A 349 -7.23 4.97 -17.59
N VAL A 350 -7.94 5.31 -16.52
CA VAL A 350 -7.38 5.80 -15.25
C VAL A 350 -7.67 4.81 -14.14
N SER A 351 -6.63 4.42 -13.41
CA SER A 351 -6.77 3.56 -12.24
C SER A 351 -6.49 4.34 -10.96
N VAL A 352 -7.44 4.38 -10.02
CA VAL A 352 -7.23 4.93 -8.68
C VAL A 352 -6.89 3.80 -7.73
N MET A 353 -5.62 3.77 -7.25
CA MET A 353 -5.03 2.63 -6.57
C MET A 353 -4.40 3.01 -5.22
N PRO A 354 -4.40 2.14 -4.21
CA PRO A 354 -3.71 2.37 -2.94
C PRO A 354 -2.19 2.15 -3.02
N CYS A 355 -1.64 2.00 -4.24
CA CYS A 355 -0.38 1.33 -4.51
C CYS A 355 0.52 2.13 -5.46
N VAL A 356 1.82 2.24 -5.14
CA VAL A 356 2.83 2.85 -6.02
C VAL A 356 3.33 1.86 -7.07
N ALA A 357 3.39 0.56 -6.73
CA ALA A 357 3.84 -0.46 -7.68
C ALA A 357 2.92 -0.60 -8.89
N LYS A 358 1.63 -0.25 -8.77
CA LYS A 358 0.67 -0.17 -9.88
C LYS A 358 1.06 0.86 -10.94
N LYS A 359 1.75 1.95 -10.56
CA LYS A 359 2.34 2.89 -11.53
C LYS A 359 3.49 2.25 -12.34
N GLY A 360 4.23 1.34 -11.71
CA GLY A 360 5.27 0.56 -12.38
C GLY A 360 4.69 -0.54 -13.28
N GLU A 361 3.63 -1.20 -12.83
CA GLU A 361 2.94 -2.26 -13.59
C GLU A 361 2.41 -1.74 -14.93
N ARG A 362 1.79 -0.56 -14.97
CA ARG A 362 1.25 0.01 -16.21
C ARG A 362 2.30 0.18 -17.32
N ASN A 363 3.57 0.37 -16.96
CA ASN A 363 4.65 0.63 -17.90
C ASN A 363 5.27 -0.65 -18.48
N MET A 364 4.80 -1.85 -18.07
CA MET A 364 5.34 -3.10 -18.56
C MET A 364 4.81 -3.39 -19.97
N GLU A 365 5.72 -3.74 -20.90
CA GLU A 365 5.36 -4.10 -22.28
C GLU A 365 4.40 -5.29 -22.37
N LEU A 366 4.35 -6.13 -21.34
CA LEU A 366 3.41 -7.25 -21.23
C LEU A 366 1.92 -6.83 -21.28
N PHE A 367 1.63 -5.59 -20.92
CA PHE A 367 0.27 -5.02 -20.85
C PHE A 367 0.04 -4.00 -21.96
N TYR A 368 0.71 -4.22 -23.09
CA TYR A 368 0.55 -3.44 -24.31
C TYR A 368 -0.07 -4.31 -25.40
N GLY A 369 -1.31 -3.98 -25.76
CA GLY A 369 -1.99 -4.62 -26.89
C GLY A 369 -1.59 -3.98 -28.22
N GLU A 370 -1.34 -4.77 -29.23
CA GLU A 370 -0.89 -4.31 -30.57
C GLU A 370 -1.82 -3.22 -31.15
N TYR A 371 -3.14 -3.35 -30.91
CA TYR A 371 -4.16 -2.43 -31.46
C TYR A 371 -4.79 -1.49 -30.41
N THR A 372 -4.51 -1.71 -29.13
CA THR A 372 -5.16 -1.00 -28.02
C THR A 372 -4.22 -0.11 -27.22
N GLY A 373 -2.92 -0.23 -27.45
CA GLY A 373 -1.90 0.42 -26.63
C GLY A 373 -1.83 -0.18 -25.22
N HIS A 374 -1.44 0.61 -24.22
CA HIS A 374 -1.42 0.15 -22.83
C HIS A 374 -2.84 -0.18 -22.33
N ASP A 375 -2.98 -1.27 -21.60
CA ASP A 375 -4.24 -1.59 -20.92
C ASP A 375 -4.67 -0.43 -19.98
N ILE A 376 -3.73 0.14 -19.26
CA ILE A 376 -3.93 1.30 -18.37
C ILE A 376 -3.06 2.49 -18.79
N ASP A 377 -3.65 3.65 -19.00
CA ASP A 377 -2.93 4.85 -19.43
C ASP A 377 -2.36 5.64 -18.24
N THR A 378 -3.10 5.77 -17.12
CA THR A 378 -2.60 6.48 -15.92
C THR A 378 -3.05 5.80 -14.64
N VAL A 379 -2.16 5.82 -13.64
CA VAL A 379 -2.44 5.32 -12.29
C VAL A 379 -2.29 6.45 -11.28
N LEU A 380 -3.37 6.77 -10.59
CA LEU A 380 -3.40 7.69 -9.46
C LEU A 380 -3.37 6.92 -8.14
N THR A 381 -2.66 7.42 -7.16
CA THR A 381 -2.76 6.93 -5.77
C THR A 381 -4.00 7.54 -5.07
N THR A 382 -4.38 6.97 -3.94
CA THR A 382 -5.44 7.55 -3.08
C THR A 382 -5.11 9.00 -2.71
N ARG A 383 -3.82 9.31 -2.45
CA ARG A 383 -3.37 10.68 -2.15
C ARG A 383 -3.51 11.63 -3.35
N GLU A 384 -3.24 11.16 -4.57
CA GLU A 384 -3.42 11.96 -5.78
C GLU A 384 -4.90 12.25 -6.04
N LEU A 385 -5.80 11.25 -5.87
CA LEU A 385 -7.24 11.47 -5.95
C LEU A 385 -7.70 12.59 -5.00
N THR A 386 -7.26 12.54 -3.72
CA THR A 386 -7.66 13.57 -2.75
C THR A 386 -7.10 14.95 -3.09
N ARG A 387 -5.92 15.04 -3.73
CA ARG A 387 -5.39 16.30 -4.27
C ARG A 387 -6.23 16.82 -5.44
N MET A 388 -6.65 15.96 -6.35
CA MET A 388 -7.52 16.35 -7.48
C MET A 388 -8.90 16.84 -6.99
N ILE A 389 -9.50 16.19 -6.01
CA ILE A 389 -10.77 16.63 -5.39
C ILE A 389 -10.61 18.05 -4.82
N ARG A 390 -9.51 18.33 -4.11
CA ARG A 390 -9.21 19.66 -3.59
C ARG A 390 -8.95 20.69 -4.70
N ALA A 391 -8.18 20.30 -5.72
CA ALA A 391 -7.85 21.18 -6.85
C ALA A 391 -9.10 21.56 -7.67
N ALA A 392 -10.07 20.63 -7.75
CA ALA A 392 -11.37 20.88 -8.37
C ALA A 392 -12.33 21.69 -7.49
N HIS A 393 -11.91 22.12 -6.29
CA HIS A 393 -12.74 22.83 -5.31
C HIS A 393 -14.04 22.11 -4.93
N ILE A 394 -14.03 20.78 -4.96
CA ILE A 394 -15.18 19.96 -4.59
C ILE A 394 -15.25 19.86 -3.05
N ASP A 395 -16.37 20.27 -2.46
CA ASP A 395 -16.66 20.01 -1.06
C ASP A 395 -17.00 18.52 -0.87
N PRO A 396 -16.17 17.76 -0.11
CA PRO A 396 -16.39 16.32 0.07
C PRO A 396 -17.74 15.98 0.76
N LYS A 397 -18.25 16.90 1.60
CA LYS A 397 -19.53 16.72 2.29
C LYS A 397 -20.73 16.90 1.39
N SER A 398 -20.57 17.64 0.28
CA SER A 398 -21.62 17.87 -0.72
C SER A 398 -21.77 16.73 -1.73
N LEU A 399 -20.86 15.75 -1.72
CA LEU A 399 -20.88 14.60 -2.63
C LEU A 399 -22.08 13.71 -2.34
N LYS A 400 -22.67 13.17 -3.42
CA LYS A 400 -23.82 12.26 -3.37
C LYS A 400 -23.37 10.83 -3.68
N ASP A 401 -24.07 9.86 -3.11
CA ASP A 401 -23.89 8.48 -3.52
C ASP A 401 -24.39 8.29 -4.96
N ARG A 402 -23.47 7.86 -5.82
CA ARG A 402 -23.72 7.54 -7.22
C ARG A 402 -23.38 6.09 -7.47
N GLU A 403 -24.17 5.39 -8.27
CA GLU A 403 -23.83 4.07 -8.79
C GLU A 403 -22.72 4.16 -9.84
N CYS A 404 -22.02 3.06 -10.08
CA CYS A 404 -21.15 2.88 -11.22
C CYS A 404 -21.91 3.04 -12.53
N ASP A 405 -21.21 3.42 -13.60
CA ASP A 405 -21.84 3.50 -14.93
C ASP A 405 -22.27 2.11 -15.43
N PRO A 406 -23.26 2.04 -16.36
CA PRO A 406 -23.78 0.77 -16.88
C PRO A 406 -22.73 -0.13 -17.51
N LEU A 407 -23.05 -1.41 -17.69
CA LEU A 407 -22.34 -2.55 -18.26
C LEU A 407 -21.42 -3.30 -17.26
N MET A 408 -20.88 -2.66 -16.24
CA MET A 408 -20.01 -3.28 -15.22
C MET A 408 -20.23 -2.60 -13.87
N LYS A 409 -21.48 -2.49 -13.46
CA LYS A 409 -21.89 -1.82 -12.23
C LYS A 409 -21.96 -2.74 -11.02
N GLU A 410 -22.12 -4.05 -11.24
CA GLU A 410 -22.18 -5.01 -10.15
C GLU A 410 -20.81 -5.33 -9.59
N TRP A 411 -20.74 -5.57 -8.31
CA TRP A 411 -19.58 -6.00 -7.56
C TRP A 411 -20.00 -6.92 -6.41
N SER A 412 -19.15 -7.86 -6.07
CA SER A 412 -19.38 -8.76 -4.93
C SER A 412 -18.59 -8.34 -3.70
N GLY A 413 -19.02 -8.81 -2.53
CA GLY A 413 -18.23 -8.71 -1.30
C GLY A 413 -16.87 -9.39 -1.45
N ALA A 414 -16.79 -10.50 -2.21
CA ALA A 414 -15.53 -11.17 -2.54
C ALA A 414 -14.56 -10.22 -3.28
N GLY A 415 -15.02 -9.44 -4.27
CA GLY A 415 -14.20 -8.44 -4.94
C GLY A 415 -13.74 -7.32 -4.01
N VAL A 416 -14.57 -6.91 -3.05
CA VAL A 416 -14.24 -5.86 -2.07
C VAL A 416 -13.12 -6.28 -1.13
N ILE A 417 -13.12 -7.51 -0.63
CA ILE A 417 -12.10 -7.97 0.34
C ILE A 417 -10.70 -8.17 -0.26
N PHE A 418 -10.54 -8.11 -1.59
CA PHE A 418 -9.23 -8.10 -2.25
C PHE A 418 -8.25 -7.06 -1.69
N GLY A 419 -8.78 -6.00 -1.12
CA GLY A 419 -7.96 -4.94 -0.52
C GLY A 419 -7.28 -5.32 0.78
N ALA A 420 -7.71 -6.38 1.47
CA ALA A 420 -7.17 -6.84 2.74
C ALA A 420 -6.39 -8.15 2.58
N THR A 421 -5.39 -8.39 3.43
CA THR A 421 -4.66 -9.66 3.49
C THR A 421 -5.61 -10.80 3.82
N GLY A 422 -5.54 -11.88 3.04
CA GLY A 422 -6.42 -13.04 3.12
C GLY A 422 -7.70 -12.90 2.29
N GLY A 423 -7.98 -11.71 1.76
CA GLY A 423 -9.21 -11.47 1.01
C GLY A 423 -9.22 -12.11 -0.37
N VAL A 424 -8.10 -12.16 -1.06
CA VAL A 424 -7.97 -12.86 -2.36
C VAL A 424 -8.16 -14.36 -2.15
N MET A 425 -7.47 -14.93 -1.16
CA MET A 425 -7.58 -16.35 -0.81
C MET A 425 -9.01 -16.72 -0.44
N GLU A 426 -9.66 -15.94 0.44
CA GLU A 426 -11.04 -16.18 0.83
C GLU A 426 -11.99 -16.13 -0.36
N ALA A 427 -11.86 -15.14 -1.24
CA ALA A 427 -12.65 -15.03 -2.46
C ALA A 427 -12.45 -16.23 -3.40
N ALA A 428 -11.19 -16.65 -3.58
CA ALA A 428 -10.84 -17.80 -4.42
C ALA A 428 -11.41 -19.11 -3.85
N LEU A 429 -11.28 -19.35 -2.55
CA LEU A 429 -11.81 -20.55 -1.90
C LEU A 429 -13.35 -20.62 -1.95
N ARG A 430 -14.03 -19.46 -1.78
CA ARG A 430 -15.49 -19.37 -1.94
C ARG A 430 -15.94 -19.84 -3.32
N SER A 431 -15.30 -19.32 -4.38
CA SER A 431 -15.66 -19.66 -5.76
C SER A 431 -15.17 -21.05 -6.16
N ALA A 432 -13.99 -21.48 -5.71
CA ALA A 432 -13.50 -22.85 -5.95
C ALA A 432 -14.43 -23.90 -5.36
N HIS A 433 -14.98 -23.66 -4.16
CA HIS A 433 -15.97 -24.54 -3.55
C HIS A 433 -17.21 -24.70 -4.46
N TYR A 434 -17.74 -23.60 -4.97
CA TYR A 434 -18.87 -23.63 -5.91
C TYR A 434 -18.52 -24.37 -7.21
N LEU A 435 -17.38 -24.07 -7.80
CA LEU A 435 -16.94 -24.68 -9.06
C LEU A 435 -16.76 -26.21 -8.95
N VAL A 436 -16.39 -26.71 -7.78
CA VAL A 436 -16.19 -28.15 -7.52
C VAL A 436 -17.50 -28.84 -7.12
N THR A 437 -18.30 -28.22 -6.24
CA THR A 437 -19.46 -28.87 -5.61
C THR A 437 -20.80 -28.52 -6.23
N GLY A 438 -20.86 -27.45 -7.04
CA GLY A 438 -22.09 -26.88 -7.59
C GLY A 438 -22.97 -26.17 -6.55
N ARG A 439 -22.45 -25.93 -5.33
CA ARG A 439 -23.20 -25.31 -4.23
C ARG A 439 -22.36 -24.21 -3.58
N ASN A 440 -23.02 -23.11 -3.21
CA ASN A 440 -22.36 -22.07 -2.44
C ASN A 440 -21.99 -22.58 -1.03
N PRO A 441 -20.80 -22.26 -0.53
CA PRO A 441 -20.47 -22.46 0.88
C PRO A 441 -21.21 -21.42 1.73
N ASP A 442 -21.17 -21.58 3.06
CA ASP A 442 -21.41 -20.45 3.96
C ASP A 442 -20.44 -19.32 3.58
N PRO A 443 -20.90 -18.08 3.36
CA PRO A 443 -20.03 -16.96 2.99
C PRO A 443 -18.84 -16.73 3.94
N ASP A 444 -18.95 -17.13 5.21
CA ASP A 444 -17.91 -17.01 6.22
C ASP A 444 -17.13 -18.32 6.47
N ALA A 445 -17.36 -19.38 5.68
CA ALA A 445 -16.71 -20.70 5.86
C ALA A 445 -15.18 -20.62 5.84
N PHE A 446 -14.63 -19.68 5.05
CA PHE A 446 -13.19 -19.58 4.84
C PHE A 446 -12.54 -18.39 5.57
N LYS A 447 -13.22 -17.78 6.55
CA LYS A 447 -12.67 -16.64 7.32
C LYS A 447 -11.38 -16.98 8.10
N ILE A 448 -11.05 -18.26 8.24
CA ILE A 448 -9.81 -18.72 8.88
C ILE A 448 -8.54 -18.19 8.17
N VAL A 449 -8.63 -17.88 6.87
CA VAL A 449 -7.51 -17.30 6.10
C VAL A 449 -7.35 -15.80 6.31
N ARG A 450 -8.27 -15.12 7.01
CA ARG A 450 -8.14 -13.69 7.34
C ARG A 450 -7.02 -13.52 8.36
N SER A 451 -6.13 -12.58 8.12
CA SER A 451 -5.07 -12.29 9.10
C SER A 451 -5.67 -11.63 10.35
N PRO A 452 -5.54 -12.23 11.54
CA PRO A 452 -6.07 -11.67 12.79
C PRO A 452 -5.20 -10.50 13.30
N SER A 453 -3.92 -10.45 12.92
CA SER A 453 -3.00 -9.37 13.32
C SER A 453 -1.84 -9.26 12.34
N PHE A 454 -1.17 -8.09 12.34
CA PHE A 454 0.09 -7.87 11.59
C PHE A 454 1.29 -8.63 12.16
N GLU A 455 1.18 -9.15 13.37
CA GLU A 455 2.31 -9.71 14.14
C GLU A 455 2.73 -11.10 13.63
N THR A 456 1.80 -11.90 13.13
CA THR A 456 2.11 -13.29 12.73
C THR A 456 2.71 -13.41 11.33
N GLY A 457 2.51 -12.44 10.45
CA GLY A 457 3.08 -12.38 9.09
C GLY A 457 2.57 -13.45 8.12
N VAL A 458 2.26 -14.66 8.58
CA VAL A 458 1.76 -15.81 7.79
C VAL A 458 0.52 -16.39 8.47
N VAL A 459 -0.52 -16.68 7.69
CA VAL A 459 -1.70 -17.44 8.12
C VAL A 459 -1.76 -18.70 7.30
N GLU A 460 -1.89 -19.85 7.97
CA GLU A 460 -1.98 -21.17 7.36
C GLU A 460 -3.37 -21.75 7.59
N ALA A 461 -3.92 -22.41 6.59
CA ALA A 461 -5.21 -23.06 6.68
C ALA A 461 -5.27 -24.36 5.85
N GLU A 462 -5.90 -25.38 6.40
CA GLU A 462 -6.35 -26.55 5.66
C GLU A 462 -7.88 -26.45 5.50
N VAL A 463 -8.34 -26.49 4.26
CA VAL A 463 -9.77 -26.35 3.92
C VAL A 463 -10.23 -27.52 3.07
N GLN A 464 -11.45 -28.01 3.35
CA GLN A 464 -12.07 -29.06 2.55
C GLN A 464 -12.92 -28.46 1.44
N ILE A 465 -12.68 -28.90 0.20
CA ILE A 465 -13.50 -28.54 -0.96
C ILE A 465 -13.90 -29.84 -1.68
N GLY A 466 -15.14 -30.26 -1.52
CA GLY A 466 -15.56 -31.60 -1.93
C GLY A 466 -14.76 -32.66 -1.19
N ASP A 467 -14.15 -33.60 -1.95
CA ASP A 467 -13.31 -34.65 -1.41
C ASP A 467 -11.82 -34.26 -1.26
N ALA A 468 -11.46 -33.06 -1.66
CA ALA A 468 -10.08 -32.58 -1.66
C ALA A 468 -9.77 -31.72 -0.44
N THR A 469 -8.59 -31.93 0.16
CA THR A 469 -8.01 -31.02 1.17
C THR A 469 -7.04 -30.07 0.48
N ILE A 470 -7.26 -28.77 0.62
CA ILE A 470 -6.40 -27.72 0.09
C ILE A 470 -5.62 -27.09 1.25
N ARG A 471 -4.31 -27.04 1.13
CA ARG A 471 -3.41 -26.34 2.05
C ARG A 471 -3.13 -24.95 1.51
N ALA A 472 -3.64 -23.95 2.20
CA ALA A 472 -3.53 -22.56 1.82
C ALA A 472 -2.63 -21.79 2.79
N ALA A 473 -1.86 -20.83 2.27
CA ALA A 473 -1.16 -19.86 3.09
C ALA A 473 -1.42 -18.44 2.59
N VAL A 474 -1.44 -17.50 3.53
CA VAL A 474 -1.58 -16.05 3.28
C VAL A 474 -0.42 -15.32 3.95
N VAL A 475 0.29 -14.51 3.20
CA VAL A 475 1.45 -13.77 3.72
C VAL A 475 1.45 -12.31 3.27
N SER A 476 1.79 -11.40 4.18
CA SER A 476 1.98 -9.98 3.86
C SER A 476 3.27 -9.42 4.44
N GLY A 477 3.86 -8.44 3.69
CA GLY A 477 5.20 -7.92 3.98
C GLY A 477 6.30 -8.80 3.41
N LEU A 478 7.15 -8.24 2.54
CA LEU A 478 8.12 -9.03 1.76
C LEU A 478 9.20 -9.73 2.62
N GLY A 479 9.51 -9.20 3.82
CA GLY A 479 10.37 -9.89 4.77
C GLY A 479 9.77 -11.21 5.29
N ASN A 480 8.44 -11.24 5.51
CA ASN A 480 7.73 -12.46 5.88
C ASN A 480 7.62 -13.42 4.68
N VAL A 481 7.40 -12.86 3.48
CA VAL A 481 7.39 -13.65 2.23
C VAL A 481 8.72 -14.37 2.05
N ARG A 482 9.86 -13.71 2.30
CA ARG A 482 11.19 -14.33 2.23
C ARG A 482 11.28 -15.56 3.15
N LYS A 483 10.87 -15.41 4.40
CA LYS A 483 10.88 -16.52 5.37
C LYS A 483 10.01 -17.70 4.93
N LEU A 484 8.82 -17.40 4.38
CA LEU A 484 7.92 -18.44 3.87
C LEU A 484 8.53 -19.17 2.68
N LEU A 485 9.12 -18.44 1.72
CA LEU A 485 9.76 -19.04 0.54
C LEU A 485 10.96 -19.93 0.94
N GLU A 486 11.78 -19.47 1.88
CA GLU A 486 12.89 -20.26 2.42
C GLU A 486 12.39 -21.56 3.07
N ALA A 487 11.32 -21.51 3.87
CA ALA A 487 10.72 -22.71 4.47
C ALA A 487 10.14 -23.68 3.42
N ILE A 488 9.51 -23.16 2.35
CA ILE A 488 9.02 -23.98 1.21
C ILE A 488 10.22 -24.64 0.48
N GLU A 489 11.29 -23.90 0.21
CA GLU A 489 12.48 -24.44 -0.50
C GLU A 489 13.23 -25.50 0.33
N HIS A 490 13.28 -25.34 1.65
CA HIS A 490 13.87 -26.34 2.54
C HIS A 490 12.94 -27.58 2.77
N GLY A 491 11.70 -27.54 2.26
CA GLY A 491 10.73 -28.61 2.44
C GLY A 491 10.16 -28.70 3.86
N GLU A 492 10.26 -27.63 4.65
CA GLU A 492 9.75 -27.54 6.01
C GLU A 492 8.22 -27.41 6.03
N VAL A 493 7.65 -26.78 5.00
CA VAL A 493 6.21 -26.58 4.83
C VAL A 493 5.80 -26.86 3.38
N HIS A 494 4.53 -27.24 3.20
CA HIS A 494 3.95 -27.49 1.89
C HIS A 494 2.55 -26.88 1.78
N TYR A 495 2.31 -26.14 0.70
CA TYR A 495 1.01 -25.55 0.38
C TYR A 495 0.63 -25.85 -1.07
N ASP A 496 -0.65 -25.78 -1.38
CA ASP A 496 -1.19 -25.87 -2.74
C ASP A 496 -1.39 -24.47 -3.33
N PHE A 497 -1.83 -23.49 -2.50
CA PHE A 497 -2.11 -22.15 -2.93
C PHE A 497 -1.63 -21.12 -1.90
N VAL A 498 -0.94 -20.07 -2.35
CA VAL A 498 -0.37 -19.04 -1.48
C VAL A 498 -0.75 -17.64 -1.96
N GLU A 499 -1.47 -16.90 -1.13
CA GLU A 499 -1.70 -15.46 -1.33
C GLU A 499 -0.49 -14.67 -0.83
N VAL A 500 0.04 -13.77 -1.67
CA VAL A 500 1.18 -12.91 -1.32
C VAL A 500 0.86 -11.45 -1.55
N MET A 501 0.99 -10.64 -0.47
CA MET A 501 0.88 -9.18 -0.52
C MET A 501 2.19 -8.52 -0.10
N ALA A 502 2.72 -7.60 -0.92
CA ALA A 502 3.98 -6.90 -0.62
C ALA A 502 3.85 -5.94 0.58
N CYS A 503 2.68 -5.33 0.76
CA CYS A 503 2.46 -4.39 1.86
C CYS A 503 1.92 -5.11 3.10
N PRO A 504 2.39 -4.77 4.32
CA PRO A 504 1.78 -5.28 5.54
C PRO A 504 0.28 -4.98 5.58
N GLY A 505 -0.52 -5.99 5.87
CA GLY A 505 -1.99 -5.91 5.91
C GLY A 505 -2.69 -5.88 4.55
N GLY A 506 -1.94 -6.01 3.44
CA GLY A 506 -2.47 -5.97 2.08
C GLY A 506 -2.58 -4.56 1.50
N CYS A 507 -3.44 -4.37 0.50
CA CYS A 507 -3.58 -3.09 -0.22
C CYS A 507 -4.08 -1.95 0.66
N VAL A 508 -4.81 -2.23 1.74
CA VAL A 508 -5.23 -1.22 2.75
C VAL A 508 -4.04 -0.57 3.46
N GLY A 509 -2.89 -1.26 3.58
CA GLY A 509 -1.59 -0.74 4.03
C GLY A 509 -0.70 -0.25 2.88
N GLY A 510 -1.23 -0.07 1.69
CA GLY A 510 -0.48 0.25 0.48
C GLY A 510 0.24 1.59 0.51
N GLY A 511 1.39 1.67 -0.20
CA GLY A 511 2.23 2.85 -0.26
C GLY A 511 1.60 4.10 -0.87
N GLY A 512 0.40 3.99 -1.48
CA GLY A 512 -0.40 5.09 -2.03
C GLY A 512 -1.50 5.61 -1.11
N GLN A 513 -1.73 4.99 0.05
CA GLN A 513 -2.75 5.37 1.03
C GLN A 513 -2.40 6.68 1.78
N PRO A 514 -3.40 7.37 2.37
CA PRO A 514 -3.16 8.49 3.27
C PRO A 514 -2.18 8.14 4.39
N ILE A 515 -1.36 9.12 4.78
CA ILE A 515 -0.27 8.93 5.75
C ILE A 515 -0.67 9.53 7.10
N HIS A 516 -0.64 8.70 8.13
CA HIS A 516 -0.76 9.08 9.54
C HIS A 516 0.56 8.72 10.22
N ASP A 517 1.36 9.72 10.58
CA ASP A 517 2.73 9.48 11.04
C ASP A 517 2.77 8.74 12.39
N GLY A 518 3.35 7.55 12.38
CA GLY A 518 3.48 6.69 13.56
C GLY A 518 2.22 5.89 13.90
N GLU A 519 1.22 5.85 12.99
CA GLU A 519 0.01 5.04 13.14
C GLU A 519 -0.12 4.04 11.99
N GLU A 520 -0.37 2.79 12.31
CA GLU A 520 -0.63 1.71 11.35
C GLU A 520 -2.14 1.44 11.26
N LEU A 521 -2.76 1.93 10.19
CA LEU A 521 -4.23 1.87 10.03
C LEU A 521 -4.71 0.69 9.16
N ALA A 522 -3.81 -0.16 8.68
CA ALA A 522 -4.20 -1.23 7.78
C ALA A 522 -5.22 -2.19 8.40
N HIS A 523 -5.12 -2.50 9.69
CA HIS A 523 -6.11 -3.34 10.40
C HIS A 523 -7.51 -2.71 10.39
N THR A 524 -7.61 -1.44 10.78
CA THR A 524 -8.89 -0.70 10.82
C THR A 524 -9.52 -0.59 9.42
N ARG A 525 -8.70 -0.28 8.41
CA ARG A 525 -9.13 -0.21 7.01
C ARG A 525 -9.57 -1.58 6.48
N GLY A 526 -8.84 -2.65 6.82
CA GLY A 526 -9.20 -4.03 6.46
C GLY A 526 -10.52 -4.47 7.08
N ALA A 527 -10.73 -4.18 8.37
CA ALA A 527 -12.00 -4.46 9.06
C ALA A 527 -13.18 -3.76 8.37
N ASN A 528 -12.96 -2.57 7.77
CA ASN A 528 -13.98 -1.91 6.97
C ASN A 528 -14.36 -2.70 5.71
N LEU A 529 -13.38 -3.26 4.99
CA LEU A 529 -13.66 -4.06 3.80
C LEU A 529 -14.42 -5.33 4.14
N TYR A 530 -14.07 -6.01 5.22
CA TYR A 530 -14.82 -7.17 5.70
C TYR A 530 -16.24 -6.83 6.18
N PHE A 531 -16.42 -5.65 6.77
CA PHE A 531 -17.76 -5.15 7.09
C PHE A 531 -18.60 -4.90 5.83
N LEU A 532 -18.01 -4.33 4.78
CA LEU A 532 -18.68 -4.12 3.49
C LEU A 532 -19.03 -5.46 2.82
N ASP A 533 -18.12 -6.44 2.83
CA ASP A 533 -18.41 -7.79 2.34
C ASP A 533 -19.59 -8.41 3.07
N LYS A 534 -19.60 -8.39 4.41
CA LYS A 534 -20.69 -8.96 5.22
C LYS A 534 -22.05 -8.38 4.87
N ASN A 535 -22.10 -7.11 4.48
CA ASN A 535 -23.35 -6.40 4.13
C ASN A 535 -23.59 -6.29 2.61
N ALA A 536 -22.73 -6.91 1.78
CA ALA A 536 -22.89 -6.91 0.34
C ALA A 536 -24.10 -7.75 -0.10
N LYS A 537 -24.80 -7.29 -1.14
CA LYS A 537 -25.93 -8.01 -1.75
C LYS A 537 -25.47 -9.32 -2.38
N ILE A 538 -24.29 -9.29 -3.03
CA ILE A 538 -23.63 -10.44 -3.66
C ILE A 538 -22.35 -10.69 -2.88
N ARG A 539 -22.15 -11.94 -2.40
CA ARG A 539 -20.98 -12.30 -1.59
C ARG A 539 -19.95 -13.16 -2.35
N PHE A 540 -20.29 -13.65 -3.53
CA PHE A 540 -19.50 -14.58 -4.33
C PHE A 540 -19.19 -13.99 -5.71
N SER A 541 -17.94 -14.12 -6.19
CA SER A 541 -17.54 -13.59 -7.49
C SER A 541 -18.27 -14.25 -8.66
N HIS A 542 -18.56 -15.55 -8.57
CA HIS A 542 -19.30 -16.30 -9.59
C HIS A 542 -20.82 -15.95 -9.66
N GLU A 543 -21.35 -15.18 -8.74
CA GLU A 543 -22.72 -14.66 -8.76
C GLU A 543 -22.82 -13.27 -9.39
N ASN A 544 -21.70 -12.60 -9.70
CA ASN A 544 -21.69 -11.31 -10.36
C ASN A 544 -22.22 -11.44 -11.80
N GLN A 545 -23.43 -10.93 -12.03
CA GLN A 545 -24.12 -11.10 -13.31
C GLN A 545 -23.43 -10.34 -14.45
N ASP A 546 -22.79 -9.21 -14.17
CA ASP A 546 -22.04 -8.46 -15.19
C ASP A 546 -20.79 -9.24 -15.64
N VAL A 547 -20.11 -9.95 -14.72
CA VAL A 547 -18.99 -10.86 -15.04
C VAL A 547 -19.50 -12.05 -15.86
N MET A 548 -20.60 -12.69 -15.46
CA MET A 548 -21.17 -13.83 -16.19
C MET A 548 -21.63 -13.41 -17.59
N LYS A 549 -22.21 -12.20 -17.71
CA LYS A 549 -22.60 -11.62 -18.99
C LYS A 549 -21.38 -11.33 -19.88
N LEU A 550 -20.28 -10.81 -19.31
CA LEU A 550 -19.04 -10.59 -20.06
C LEU A 550 -18.52 -11.89 -20.67
N TYR A 551 -18.61 -13.02 -19.95
CA TYR A 551 -18.25 -14.33 -20.51
C TYR A 551 -19.20 -14.73 -21.64
N SER A 552 -20.51 -14.67 -21.44
CA SER A 552 -21.48 -15.09 -22.47
C SER A 552 -21.41 -14.24 -23.75
N ASP A 553 -21.19 -12.94 -23.60
CA ASP A 553 -21.24 -11.99 -24.72
C ASP A 553 -19.90 -11.86 -25.46
N PHE A 554 -18.77 -12.08 -24.74
CA PHE A 554 -17.46 -11.70 -25.28
C PHE A 554 -16.34 -12.70 -25.03
N LEU A 555 -16.14 -13.17 -23.79
CA LEU A 555 -14.99 -14.01 -23.41
C LEU A 555 -15.26 -15.52 -23.55
N GLU A 556 -16.50 -15.92 -23.83
CA GLU A 556 -16.99 -17.31 -23.94
C GLU A 556 -17.05 -18.02 -22.57
N LYS A 557 -15.92 -18.31 -21.95
CA LYS A 557 -15.82 -18.97 -20.63
C LYS A 557 -14.43 -18.68 -20.01
N PRO A 558 -14.26 -18.89 -18.70
CA PRO A 558 -12.96 -18.84 -18.05
C PRO A 558 -11.93 -19.74 -18.78
N LEU A 559 -10.69 -19.28 -18.87
CA LEU A 559 -9.58 -19.94 -19.54
C LEU A 559 -9.83 -20.25 -21.04
N SER A 560 -10.78 -19.58 -21.72
CA SER A 560 -10.93 -19.66 -23.16
C SER A 560 -9.71 -19.06 -23.86
N HIS A 561 -9.56 -19.33 -25.16
CA HIS A 561 -8.48 -18.70 -25.93
C HIS A 561 -8.53 -17.16 -25.84
N LYS A 562 -9.73 -16.58 -25.91
CA LYS A 562 -9.92 -15.12 -25.83
C LYS A 562 -9.64 -14.57 -24.44
N SER A 563 -10.05 -15.28 -23.36
CA SER A 563 -9.66 -14.97 -21.98
C SER A 563 -8.14 -14.97 -21.82
N HIS A 564 -7.46 -16.01 -22.32
CA HIS A 564 -6.00 -16.07 -22.25
C HIS A 564 -5.31 -14.90 -22.96
N MET A 565 -5.78 -14.51 -24.14
CA MET A 565 -5.20 -13.38 -24.88
C MET A 565 -5.36 -12.04 -24.13
N LEU A 566 -6.49 -11.83 -23.46
CA LEU A 566 -6.82 -10.53 -22.86
C LEU A 566 -6.49 -10.45 -21.36
N LEU A 567 -6.70 -11.55 -20.63
CA LEU A 567 -6.71 -11.56 -19.17
C LEU A 567 -5.52 -12.30 -18.53
N HIS A 568 -4.67 -12.96 -19.34
CA HIS A 568 -3.49 -13.66 -18.85
C HIS A 568 -2.20 -13.04 -19.37
N THR A 569 -1.09 -13.36 -18.72
CA THR A 569 0.24 -12.86 -19.07
C THR A 569 1.31 -13.90 -18.75
N ASP A 570 2.44 -13.79 -19.40
CA ASP A 570 3.62 -14.61 -19.14
C ASP A 570 4.66 -13.79 -18.36
N HIS A 571 4.71 -13.99 -17.05
CA HIS A 571 5.64 -13.29 -16.17
C HIS A 571 7.12 -13.59 -16.47
N THR A 572 7.48 -14.57 -17.30
CA THR A 572 8.86 -14.86 -17.67
C THR A 572 9.42 -13.88 -18.70
N LYS A 573 8.56 -13.16 -19.45
CA LYS A 573 8.93 -12.30 -20.59
C LYS A 573 9.54 -10.94 -20.25
N TRP A 574 9.78 -10.61 -19.00
CA TRP A 574 10.46 -9.38 -18.60
C TRP A 574 11.41 -9.63 -17.45
N GLU A 575 12.39 -8.77 -17.24
CA GLU A 575 13.43 -8.93 -16.22
C GLU A 575 13.45 -7.77 -15.23
N MET A 576 13.87 -8.08 -14.01
CA MET A 576 14.17 -7.13 -12.97
C MET A 576 15.67 -6.92 -12.84
N PRO A 577 16.15 -5.70 -12.52
CA PRO A 577 17.51 -5.49 -12.04
C PRO A 577 17.78 -6.35 -10.80
N ARG A 578 18.97 -6.92 -10.73
CA ARG A 578 19.41 -7.79 -9.62
C ARG A 578 20.46 -7.10 -8.75
#